data_0b77119ebede9d3afd454b24628d6e60
#
_entry.id   0b77119ebede9d3afd454b24628d6e60
#
_cell.length_a   1.000
_cell.length_b   1.000
_cell.length_c   1.000
_cell.angle_alpha   90.00
_cell.angle_beta   90.00
_cell.angle_gamma   90.00
#
_symmetry.space_group_name_H-M   'P 1'
#
loop_
_entity.id
_entity.type
_entity.pdbx_description
1 polymer ?
#
loop_
_entity_poly.entity_id
_entity_poly.type
_entity_poly.pdbx_seq_one_letter_code
_entity_poly.pdbx_strand_id
1 'polypeptide(L)'
;HYYQTERPKFFNAKNGIKLTSTVHAVHLKGLKPGTRYRYRVYSQEVLSHVGWRVIYGNVAATSVYGKEPLAFQTSDHGRQTVNFAMVNDIHGKSDVLEKLISHCDLKSTDMFLFNGDMVSIFNSEKEIFEGFMDKATALFASEIPMYYTRGNHETRGSFATAFQDYFSPKQE
;
A
#
# COMPACT_ATOMS: atom_id res chain seq x y z
N HIS A 1 -16.23 -5.32 15.46
CA HIS A 1 -16.52 -6.05 14.22
C HIS A 1 -15.21 -6.40 13.56
N TYR A 2 -14.86 -7.70 13.54
CA TYR A 2 -13.81 -8.19 12.69
C TYR A 2 -14.38 -8.19 11.25
N TYR A 3 -13.96 -7.24 10.42
CA TYR A 3 -14.03 -7.46 9.00
C TYR A 3 -13.02 -8.58 8.73
N GLN A 4 -13.50 -9.81 8.67
CA GLN A 4 -12.82 -10.81 7.88
C GLN A 4 -13.02 -10.32 6.44
N THR A 5 -12.10 -9.50 5.98
CA THR A 5 -11.88 -9.36 4.55
C THR A 5 -11.89 -10.76 4.00
N GLU A 6 -12.60 -10.99 2.92
CA GLU A 6 -12.73 -12.29 2.31
C GLU A 6 -11.43 -13.06 2.52
N ARG A 7 -11.52 -14.23 3.15
CA ARG A 7 -10.35 -15.10 3.32
C ARG A 7 -9.64 -15.05 1.99
N PRO A 8 -8.35 -14.70 1.93
CA PRO A 8 -7.67 -14.62 0.65
C PRO A 8 -8.10 -15.86 -0.11
N LYS A 9 -8.73 -15.68 -1.26
CA LYS A 9 -9.27 -16.81 -2.04
C LYS A 9 -8.07 -17.58 -2.54
N PHE A 10 -7.52 -18.41 -1.67
CA PHE A 10 -6.39 -19.29 -1.96
C PHE A 10 -6.71 -20.30 -3.06
N PHE A 11 -7.95 -20.31 -3.52
CA PHE A 11 -8.40 -21.22 -4.56
C PHE A 11 -8.97 -20.43 -5.73
N ASN A 12 -8.42 -20.65 -6.91
CA ASN A 12 -9.16 -20.41 -8.12
C ASN A 12 -10.38 -21.36 -8.07
N ALA A 13 -11.55 -20.79 -7.87
CA ALA A 13 -12.79 -21.56 -7.73
C ALA A 13 -13.05 -22.47 -8.95
N LYS A 14 -12.54 -22.11 -10.14
CA LYS A 14 -12.70 -22.86 -11.37
C LYS A 14 -11.78 -24.08 -11.45
N ASN A 15 -10.56 -24.01 -10.89
CA ASN A 15 -9.52 -25.04 -11.07
C ASN A 15 -8.98 -25.60 -9.74
N GLY A 16 -9.46 -25.13 -8.60
CA GLY A 16 -8.97 -25.56 -7.27
C GLY A 16 -7.51 -25.20 -6.98
N ILE A 17 -6.92 -24.27 -7.75
CA ILE A 17 -5.54 -23.87 -7.60
C ILE A 17 -5.45 -22.73 -6.57
N LYS A 18 -4.58 -22.87 -5.58
CA LYS A 18 -4.28 -21.79 -4.64
C LYS A 18 -3.53 -20.67 -5.36
N LEU A 19 -4.03 -19.45 -5.23
CA LEU A 19 -3.36 -18.26 -5.75
C LEU A 19 -2.46 -17.70 -4.68
N THR A 20 -1.23 -17.40 -5.05
CA THR A 20 -0.28 -16.64 -4.25
C THR A 20 0.10 -15.37 -5.00
N SER A 21 0.35 -14.30 -4.28
CA SER A 21 0.77 -13.03 -4.85
C SER A 21 1.78 -12.37 -3.91
N THR A 22 2.69 -11.59 -4.46
CA THR A 22 3.61 -10.74 -3.71
C THR A 22 2.99 -9.38 -3.40
N VAL A 23 2.02 -8.95 -4.20
CA VAL A 23 1.24 -7.73 -3.98
C VAL A 23 -0.19 -8.11 -3.61
N HIS A 24 -0.68 -7.56 -2.52
CA HIS A 24 -2.02 -7.82 -2.01
C HIS A 24 -2.83 -6.53 -1.99
N ALA A 25 -3.97 -6.55 -2.68
CA ALA A 25 -4.97 -5.51 -2.60
C ALA A 25 -6.23 -6.05 -1.91
N VAL A 26 -6.76 -5.28 -0.97
CA VAL A 26 -7.95 -5.65 -0.21
C VAL A 26 -8.98 -4.53 -0.34
N HIS A 27 -10.11 -4.85 -0.92
CA HIS A 27 -11.21 -3.89 -1.10
C HIS A 27 -12.18 -3.99 0.08
N LEU A 28 -12.22 -2.95 0.91
CA LEU A 28 -13.16 -2.83 2.03
C LEU A 28 -14.46 -2.20 1.53
N LYS A 29 -15.60 -2.84 1.79
CA LYS A 29 -16.93 -2.38 1.37
C LYS A 29 -17.82 -2.08 2.58
N GLY A 30 -18.84 -1.24 2.38
CA GLY A 30 -19.84 -0.95 3.40
C GLY A 30 -19.33 -0.09 4.55
N LEU A 31 -18.25 0.64 4.35
CA LEU A 31 -17.73 1.58 5.34
C LEU A 31 -18.61 2.83 5.39
N LYS A 32 -18.79 3.36 6.61
CA LYS A 32 -19.54 4.60 6.83
C LYS A 32 -18.63 5.81 6.52
N PRO A 33 -19.16 6.87 5.89
CA PRO A 33 -18.42 8.12 5.69
C PRO A 33 -17.96 8.76 7.01
N GLY A 34 -16.87 9.53 6.97
CA GLY A 34 -16.36 10.29 8.11
C GLY A 34 -15.97 9.44 9.33
N THR A 35 -15.74 8.15 9.15
CA THR A 35 -15.54 7.21 10.24
C THR A 35 -14.10 6.71 10.31
N ARG A 36 -13.52 6.73 11.54
CA ARG A 36 -12.19 6.17 11.79
C ARG A 36 -12.30 4.67 12.04
N TYR A 37 -11.59 3.88 11.24
CA TYR A 37 -11.49 2.42 11.35
C TYR A 37 -10.10 2.01 11.82
N ARG A 38 -10.04 0.97 12.65
CA ARG A 38 -8.79 0.33 13.07
C ARG A 38 -8.58 -0.95 12.28
N TYR A 39 -7.34 -1.24 11.92
CA TYR A 39 -7.02 -2.44 11.16
C TYR A 39 -5.66 -3.04 11.52
N ARG A 40 -5.48 -4.29 11.18
CA ARG A 40 -4.21 -5.01 11.17
C ARG A 40 -4.12 -5.82 9.90
N VAL A 41 -2.91 -5.95 9.38
CA VAL A 41 -2.61 -6.78 8.22
C VAL A 41 -1.81 -7.99 8.67
N TYR A 42 -2.18 -9.15 8.15
CA TYR A 42 -1.46 -10.40 8.33
C TYR A 42 -1.13 -10.96 6.96
N SER A 43 0.13 -11.34 6.74
CA SER A 43 0.59 -12.00 5.54
C SER A 43 1.27 -13.30 5.89
N GLN A 44 0.85 -14.37 5.24
CA GLN A 44 1.42 -15.71 5.44
C GLN A 44 2.33 -16.06 4.27
N GLU A 45 3.60 -16.28 4.56
CA GLU A 45 4.55 -16.75 3.57
C GLU A 45 4.17 -18.14 3.04
N VAL A 46 4.33 -18.36 1.74
CA VAL A 46 4.20 -19.66 1.09
C VAL A 46 5.58 -20.09 0.59
N LEU A 47 6.16 -21.09 1.24
CA LEU A 47 7.47 -21.62 0.88
C LEU A 47 7.40 -22.56 -0.32
N SER A 48 6.33 -23.32 -0.43
CA SER A 48 6.12 -24.27 -1.52
C SER A 48 4.64 -24.54 -1.74
N HIS A 49 4.27 -24.70 -3.01
CA HIS A 49 2.92 -25.10 -3.40
C HIS A 49 3.01 -26.09 -4.55
N VAL A 50 2.83 -27.37 -4.26
CA VAL A 50 2.88 -28.45 -5.25
C VAL A 50 1.59 -29.27 -5.17
N GLY A 51 0.79 -29.22 -6.19
CA GLY A 51 -0.52 -29.86 -6.22
C GLY A 51 -1.40 -29.42 -5.03
N TRP A 52 -1.79 -30.35 -4.20
CA TRP A 52 -2.62 -30.09 -3.01
C TRP A 52 -1.81 -29.68 -1.77
N ARG A 53 -0.51 -29.86 -1.80
CA ARG A 53 0.38 -29.60 -0.65
C ARG A 53 0.89 -28.17 -0.68
N VAL A 54 0.60 -27.43 0.41
CA VAL A 54 1.15 -26.10 0.63
C VAL A 54 1.98 -26.14 1.90
N ILE A 55 3.21 -25.65 1.83
CA ILE A 55 4.10 -25.44 2.96
C ILE A 55 4.14 -23.96 3.24
N TYR A 56 3.73 -23.58 4.44
CA TYR A 56 3.73 -22.20 4.90
C TYR A 56 5.01 -21.90 5.67
N GLY A 57 5.50 -20.67 5.53
CA GLY A 57 6.60 -20.11 6.30
C GLY A 57 6.11 -19.19 7.41
N ASN A 58 6.81 -18.07 7.59
CA ASN A 58 6.54 -17.12 8.64
C ASN A 58 5.26 -16.32 8.39
N VAL A 59 4.66 -15.82 9.47
CA VAL A 59 3.60 -14.82 9.43
C VAL A 59 4.20 -13.45 9.72
N ALA A 60 4.03 -12.50 8.81
CA ALA A 60 4.24 -11.09 9.07
C ALA A 60 2.94 -10.43 9.48
N ALA A 61 2.95 -9.62 10.53
CA ALA A 61 1.75 -8.93 11.02
C ALA A 61 2.09 -7.52 11.49
N THR A 62 1.16 -6.59 11.23
CA THR A 62 1.30 -5.20 11.66
C THR A 62 0.74 -5.00 13.07
N SER A 63 1.42 -4.16 13.87
CA SER A 63 0.89 -3.63 15.14
C SER A 63 0.32 -4.69 16.09
N VAL A 64 1.04 -5.82 16.25
CA VAL A 64 0.70 -6.91 17.18
C VAL A 64 1.50 -6.80 18.47
N TYR A 65 1.33 -7.73 19.40
CA TYR A 65 2.06 -7.80 20.68
C TYR A 65 1.92 -6.54 21.54
N GLY A 66 0.68 -6.10 21.78
CA GLY A 66 0.38 -4.95 22.64
C GLY A 66 0.51 -3.59 21.96
N LYS A 67 0.89 -3.54 20.69
CA LYS A 67 0.89 -2.30 19.91
C LYS A 67 -0.52 -1.91 19.48
N GLU A 68 -0.78 -0.60 19.43
CA GLU A 68 -2.04 -0.09 18.89
C GLU A 68 -2.21 -0.49 17.43
N PRO A 69 -3.42 -0.84 16.98
CA PRO A 69 -3.70 -1.12 15.58
C PRO A 69 -3.48 0.13 14.72
N LEU A 70 -3.16 -0.09 13.46
CA LEU A 70 -3.20 0.97 12.47
C LEU A 70 -4.63 1.49 12.31
N ALA A 71 -4.80 2.71 11.81
CA ALA A 71 -6.12 3.28 11.62
C ALA A 71 -6.15 4.15 10.36
N PHE A 72 -7.32 4.26 9.76
CA PHE A 72 -7.57 5.22 8.68
C PHE A 72 -8.95 5.84 8.87
N GLN A 73 -9.19 6.95 8.23
CA GLN A 73 -10.48 7.63 8.22
C GLN A 73 -11.07 7.65 6.81
N THR A 74 -12.35 7.30 6.71
CA THR A 74 -13.07 7.43 5.44
C THR A 74 -13.40 8.90 5.16
N SER A 75 -13.51 9.24 3.87
CA SER A 75 -13.93 10.59 3.45
C SER A 75 -15.28 10.95 4.08
N ASP A 76 -15.42 12.20 4.50
CA ASP A 76 -16.66 12.75 5.01
C ASP A 76 -17.33 13.57 3.91
N HIS A 77 -18.48 13.11 3.46
CA HIS A 77 -19.25 13.78 2.39
C HIS A 77 -19.82 15.14 2.82
N GLY A 78 -19.87 15.42 4.13
CA GLY A 78 -20.30 16.71 4.67
C GLY A 78 -19.22 17.79 4.68
N ARG A 79 -17.95 17.43 4.47
CA ARG A 79 -16.85 18.39 4.42
C ARG A 79 -16.80 19.12 3.08
N GLN A 80 -16.63 20.43 3.14
CA GLN A 80 -16.53 21.30 1.95
C GLN A 80 -15.07 21.52 1.51
N THR A 81 -14.09 21.08 2.29
CA THR A 81 -12.67 21.27 2.02
C THR A 81 -11.93 19.95 2.11
N VAL A 82 -10.95 19.76 1.23
CA VAL A 82 -10.02 18.64 1.24
C VAL A 82 -8.60 19.22 1.29
N ASN A 83 -7.83 18.78 2.25
CA ASN A 83 -6.42 19.14 2.37
C ASN A 83 -5.56 18.00 1.83
N PHE A 84 -4.68 18.31 0.90
CA PHE A 84 -3.76 17.31 0.39
C PHE A 84 -2.34 17.82 0.33
N ALA A 85 -1.38 16.93 0.52
CA ALA A 85 0.02 17.17 0.28
C ALA A 85 0.43 16.53 -1.05
N MET A 86 1.34 17.17 -1.77
CA MET A 86 1.86 16.66 -3.03
C MET A 86 3.37 16.80 -3.08
N VAL A 87 4.05 15.77 -3.56
CA VAL A 87 5.49 15.77 -3.85
C VAL A 87 5.75 15.10 -5.20
N ASN A 88 6.84 15.51 -5.84
CA ASN A 88 7.34 14.96 -7.11
C ASN A 88 8.85 15.03 -7.16
N ASP A 89 9.48 14.38 -8.15
CA ASP A 89 10.91 14.47 -8.46
C ASP A 89 11.84 14.11 -7.28
N ILE A 90 11.47 13.10 -6.51
CA ILE A 90 12.28 12.62 -5.37
C ILE A 90 13.49 11.81 -5.85
N HIS A 91 13.35 11.07 -6.95
CA HIS A 91 14.42 10.28 -7.56
C HIS A 91 15.14 9.32 -6.60
N GLY A 92 14.38 8.65 -5.72
CA GLY A 92 14.90 7.69 -4.76
C GLY A 92 15.60 8.31 -3.54
N LYS A 93 15.56 9.63 -3.38
CA LYS A 93 16.16 10.33 -2.24
C LYS A 93 15.21 10.32 -1.04
N SER A 94 15.12 9.17 -0.39
CA SER A 94 14.16 8.96 0.71
C SER A 94 14.39 9.89 1.91
N ASP A 95 15.61 10.36 2.14
CA ASP A 95 15.95 11.36 3.16
C ASP A 95 15.39 12.75 2.82
N VAL A 96 15.38 13.12 1.55
CA VAL A 96 14.75 14.36 1.07
C VAL A 96 13.24 14.27 1.27
N LEU A 97 12.63 13.13 0.90
CA LEU A 97 11.21 12.89 1.11
C LEU A 97 10.84 13.03 2.60
N GLU A 98 11.61 12.43 3.49
CA GLU A 98 11.39 12.53 4.94
C GLU A 98 11.40 13.98 5.43
N LYS A 99 12.36 14.78 4.96
CA LYS A 99 12.44 16.20 5.27
C LYS A 99 11.22 16.98 4.75
N LEU A 100 10.79 16.73 3.52
CA LEU A 100 9.60 17.37 2.96
C LEU A 100 8.35 17.02 3.76
N ILE A 101 8.14 15.74 4.06
CA ILE A 101 7.00 15.28 4.85
C ILE A 101 7.01 15.88 6.26
N SER A 102 8.17 16.08 6.88
CA SER A 102 8.27 16.68 8.22
C SER A 102 7.74 18.12 8.29
N HIS A 103 7.61 18.80 7.16
CA HIS A 103 7.00 20.13 7.05
C HIS A 103 5.50 20.11 6.78
N CYS A 104 4.92 18.92 6.53
CA CYS A 104 3.48 18.78 6.32
C CYS A 104 2.75 18.63 7.65
N ASP A 105 1.61 19.29 7.79
CA ASP A 105 0.68 18.98 8.89
C ASP A 105 -0.12 17.71 8.56
N LEU A 106 0.46 16.56 8.89
CA LEU A 106 -0.16 15.25 8.61
C LEU A 106 -1.50 15.06 9.32
N LYS A 107 -1.75 15.78 10.44
CA LYS A 107 -3.03 15.67 11.16
C LYS A 107 -4.19 16.28 10.41
N SER A 108 -3.92 17.32 9.63
CA SER A 108 -4.92 17.96 8.78
C SER A 108 -4.94 17.46 7.34
N THR A 109 -3.98 16.59 6.94
CA THR A 109 -3.88 16.08 5.59
C THR A 109 -4.85 14.92 5.38
N ASP A 110 -5.74 15.05 4.41
CA ASP A 110 -6.74 14.04 4.06
C ASP A 110 -6.20 13.00 3.06
N MET A 111 -5.25 13.39 2.20
CA MET A 111 -4.61 12.49 1.24
C MET A 111 -3.23 13.01 0.82
N PHE A 112 -2.41 12.10 0.31
CA PHE A 112 -1.07 12.39 -0.19
C PHE A 112 -0.96 12.00 -1.67
N LEU A 113 -0.42 12.88 -2.51
CA LEU A 113 -0.21 12.63 -3.93
C LEU A 113 1.29 12.60 -4.24
N PHE A 114 1.76 11.47 -4.74
CA PHE A 114 3.05 11.37 -5.41
C PHE A 114 2.86 11.63 -6.90
N ASN A 115 3.35 12.77 -7.36
CA ASN A 115 3.13 13.24 -8.72
C ASN A 115 4.30 12.92 -9.66
N GLY A 116 4.72 11.65 -9.65
CA GLY A 116 5.73 11.11 -10.56
C GLY A 116 7.18 11.40 -10.17
N ASP A 117 8.06 10.70 -10.85
CA ASP A 117 9.51 10.78 -10.73
C ASP A 117 10.01 10.56 -9.29
N MET A 118 9.35 9.65 -8.59
CA MET A 118 9.75 9.23 -7.24
C MET A 118 10.99 8.34 -7.25
N VAL A 119 11.24 7.66 -8.38
CA VAL A 119 12.45 6.87 -8.63
C VAL A 119 13.17 7.38 -9.89
N SER A 120 14.48 7.19 -9.99
CA SER A 120 15.25 7.58 -11.19
C SER A 120 15.15 6.56 -12.31
N ILE A 121 15.05 5.28 -11.94
CA ILE A 121 14.91 4.13 -12.83
C ILE A 121 14.26 3.01 -12.03
N PHE A 122 13.53 2.13 -12.70
CA PHE A 122 12.81 1.05 -12.05
C PHE A 122 13.29 -0.31 -12.59
N ASN A 123 14.32 -0.87 -11.98
CA ASN A 123 14.90 -2.17 -12.35
C ASN A 123 14.48 -3.30 -11.42
N SER A 124 14.05 -3.00 -10.20
CA SER A 124 13.59 -3.97 -9.21
C SER A 124 12.65 -3.33 -8.20
N GLU A 125 12.01 -4.12 -7.36
CA GLU A 125 11.19 -3.63 -6.24
C GLU A 125 11.96 -2.75 -5.26
N LYS A 126 13.27 -2.95 -5.18
CA LYS A 126 14.14 -2.24 -4.26
C LYS A 126 14.06 -0.72 -4.44
N GLU A 127 14.03 -0.25 -5.69
CA GLU A 127 13.95 1.18 -5.97
C GLU A 127 12.63 1.80 -5.47
N ILE A 128 11.52 1.06 -5.51
CA ILE A 128 10.25 1.54 -4.95
C ILE A 128 10.33 1.59 -3.42
N PHE A 129 10.69 0.47 -2.79
CA PHE A 129 10.62 0.36 -1.34
C PHE A 129 11.63 1.26 -0.66
N GLU A 130 12.91 1.13 -0.97
CA GLU A 130 13.97 1.95 -0.38
C GLU A 130 13.91 3.42 -0.84
N GLY A 131 13.47 3.66 -2.07
CA GLY A 131 13.39 5.00 -2.64
C GLY A 131 12.33 5.88 -1.99
N PHE A 132 11.16 5.35 -1.64
CA PHE A 132 10.10 6.16 -1.06
C PHE A 132 9.03 5.37 -0.25
N MET A 133 8.67 4.13 -0.61
CA MET A 133 7.55 3.44 0.02
C MET A 133 7.77 3.12 1.49
N ASP A 134 8.97 2.69 1.88
CA ASP A 134 9.29 2.42 3.27
C ASP A 134 9.14 3.67 4.13
N LYS A 135 9.61 4.81 3.62
CA LYS A 135 9.43 6.11 4.30
C LYS A 135 7.98 6.54 4.34
N ALA A 136 7.27 6.46 3.23
CA ALA A 136 5.86 6.81 3.18
C ALA A 136 5.04 5.96 4.17
N THR A 137 5.27 4.65 4.20
CA THR A 137 4.58 3.72 5.10
C THR A 137 4.89 4.00 6.57
N ALA A 138 6.15 4.30 6.89
CA ALA A 138 6.57 4.60 8.25
C ALA A 138 6.00 5.95 8.77
N LEU A 139 5.83 6.94 7.90
CA LEU A 139 5.46 8.29 8.29
C LEU A 139 3.95 8.56 8.21
N PHE A 140 3.26 8.07 7.17
CA PHE A 140 1.86 8.41 6.97
C PHE A 140 1.01 7.40 6.19
N ALA A 141 1.56 6.66 5.22
CA ALA A 141 0.74 5.91 4.25
C ALA A 141 0.00 4.71 4.84
N SER A 142 0.29 4.33 6.09
CA SER A 142 -0.51 3.39 6.87
C SER A 142 -1.83 3.99 7.40
N GLU A 143 -1.97 5.33 7.44
CA GLU A 143 -3.15 6.01 7.99
C GLU A 143 -3.80 6.98 6.99
N ILE A 144 -3.00 7.63 6.15
CA ILE A 144 -3.45 8.61 5.15
C ILE A 144 -3.40 7.97 3.77
N PRO A 145 -4.49 8.02 2.99
CA PRO A 145 -4.51 7.47 1.64
C PRO A 145 -3.47 8.14 0.74
N MET A 146 -2.77 7.31 -0.02
CA MET A 146 -1.73 7.70 -0.94
C MET A 146 -2.15 7.43 -2.37
N TYR A 147 -2.01 8.42 -3.21
CA TYR A 147 -2.24 8.32 -4.65
C TYR A 147 -0.93 8.53 -5.39
N TYR A 148 -0.82 7.91 -6.55
CA TYR A 148 0.38 7.97 -7.36
C TYR A 148 0.06 8.27 -8.82
N THR A 149 0.75 9.25 -9.39
CA THR A 149 0.77 9.51 -10.82
C THR A 149 2.15 9.16 -11.36
N ARG A 150 2.21 8.32 -12.38
CA ARG A 150 3.47 7.90 -12.98
C ARG A 150 4.12 9.04 -13.76
N GLY A 151 5.39 9.33 -13.46
CA GLY A 151 6.22 10.23 -14.24
C GLY A 151 6.95 9.52 -15.38
N ASN A 152 7.88 10.23 -16.03
CA ASN A 152 8.66 9.66 -17.13
C ASN A 152 9.80 8.76 -16.63
N HIS A 153 10.27 8.92 -15.41
CA HIS A 153 11.33 8.08 -14.84
C HIS A 153 10.82 6.68 -14.47
N GLU A 154 9.59 6.53 -14.03
CA GLU A 154 8.98 5.22 -13.75
C GLU A 154 8.74 4.39 -15.02
N THR A 155 8.89 4.96 -16.20
CA THR A 155 8.82 4.21 -17.46
C THR A 155 10.16 3.59 -17.85
N ARG A 156 11.23 3.90 -17.13
CA ARG A 156 12.59 3.44 -17.40
C ARG A 156 12.92 2.23 -16.54
N GLY A 157 13.65 1.30 -17.12
CA GLY A 157 14.14 0.11 -16.41
C GLY A 157 13.37 -1.17 -16.74
N SER A 158 14.00 -2.29 -16.43
CA SER A 158 13.51 -3.63 -16.77
C SER A 158 12.25 -4.03 -15.99
N PHE A 159 11.98 -3.37 -14.86
CA PHE A 159 10.84 -3.65 -13.98
C PHE A 159 9.70 -2.64 -14.13
N ALA A 160 9.80 -1.70 -15.08
CA ALA A 160 8.84 -0.59 -15.24
C ALA A 160 7.39 -1.06 -15.50
N THR A 161 7.20 -2.22 -16.12
CA THR A 161 5.85 -2.80 -16.38
C THR A 161 5.16 -3.28 -15.10
N ALA A 162 5.91 -3.66 -14.08
CA ALA A 162 5.38 -4.11 -12.80
C ALA A 162 4.86 -2.95 -11.93
N PHE A 163 5.15 -1.71 -12.30
CA PHE A 163 4.72 -0.52 -11.56
C PHE A 163 3.20 -0.50 -11.31
N GLN A 164 2.41 -0.91 -12.29
CA GLN A 164 0.95 -0.93 -12.20
C GLN A 164 0.43 -1.88 -11.12
N ASP A 165 1.15 -2.96 -10.84
CA ASP A 165 0.74 -3.94 -9.83
C ASP A 165 0.74 -3.34 -8.42
N TYR A 166 1.55 -2.31 -8.16
CA TYR A 166 1.63 -1.64 -6.87
C TYR A 166 0.63 -0.48 -6.70
N PHE A 167 0.37 0.28 -7.77
CA PHE A 167 -0.37 1.53 -7.67
C PHE A 167 -1.69 1.57 -8.44
N SER A 168 -1.96 0.56 -9.23
CA SER A 168 -3.23 0.42 -9.94
C SER A 168 -3.73 -1.01 -9.77
N PRO A 169 -4.15 -1.40 -8.56
CA PRO A 169 -4.65 -2.74 -8.34
C PRO A 169 -5.82 -3.00 -9.27
N LYS A 170 -5.76 -4.13 -9.98
CA LYS A 170 -6.81 -4.56 -10.90
C LYS A 170 -8.13 -4.61 -10.13
N GLN A 171 -9.12 -3.88 -10.60
CA GLN A 171 -10.49 -4.07 -10.15
C GLN A 171 -10.93 -5.44 -10.67
N GLU A 172 -11.18 -6.40 -9.75
CA GLU A 172 -11.84 -7.66 -10.05
C GLU A 172 -13.35 -7.48 -10.22
#